data_e2c31c5b955a76aa5d54db39fcdbdb63
#
_entry.id   e2c31c5b955a76aa5d54db39fcdbdb63
#
_cell.length_a   1.000
_cell.length_b   1.000
_cell.length_c   1.000
_cell.angle_alpha   90.00
_cell.angle_beta   90.00
_cell.angle_gamma   90.00
#
_symmetry.space_group_name_H-M   'P 1'
#
loop_
_entity.id
_entity.type
_entity.pdbx_description
1 polymer ?
#
loop_
_entity_poly.entity_id
_entity_poly.type
_entity_poly.pdbx_seq_one_letter_code
_entity_poly.pdbx_strand_id
1 'polypeptide(L)'
;EGARPPGGGPAADGAIRDYLYSTQEVEFQIESYLRYQGDKFSEYFDANTYLLITRALDYFDPARAHGGNLTQALAPATAKFLLVSFSTDWRFAPARSREIVKALLENRRDVSYAEIDAPHGHDAFLLEDPRYLGVVRSYFERIAQELHA
;
A
#
# COMPACT_ATOMS: atom_id res chain seq x y z
N GLU A 1 38.86 -30.70 4.94
CA GLU A 1 37.96 -31.58 5.74
C GLU A 1 37.45 -30.78 6.93
N GLY A 2 36.34 -30.08 6.74
CA GLY A 2 35.68 -29.29 7.77
C GLY A 2 34.44 -30.01 8.27
N ALA A 3 34.46 -30.44 9.51
CA ALA A 3 33.40 -31.17 10.16
C ALA A 3 32.15 -30.26 10.28
N ARG A 4 31.01 -30.73 9.79
CA ARG A 4 29.66 -30.16 9.95
C ARG A 4 29.26 -30.33 11.42
N PRO A 5 28.76 -29.30 12.10
CA PRO A 5 28.22 -29.46 13.45
C PRO A 5 26.99 -30.36 13.43
N PRO A 6 26.73 -31.18 14.47
CA PRO A 6 25.62 -32.10 14.51
C PRO A 6 24.28 -31.34 14.58
N GLY A 7 23.37 -31.70 13.70
CA GLY A 7 22.01 -31.20 13.70
C GLY A 7 21.29 -31.64 14.97
N GLY A 8 20.82 -30.68 15.77
CA GLY A 8 19.96 -30.95 16.91
C GLY A 8 18.59 -31.42 16.41
N GLY A 9 18.30 -32.72 16.64
CA GLY A 9 16.96 -33.26 16.48
C GLY A 9 15.98 -32.65 17.49
N PRO A 10 14.66 -32.81 17.29
CA PRO A 10 13.67 -32.25 18.19
C PRO A 10 13.80 -32.88 19.57
N ALA A 11 13.98 -32.07 20.60
CA ALA A 11 13.99 -32.51 21.97
C ALA A 11 12.60 -33.01 22.36
N ALA A 12 12.48 -34.27 22.66
CA ALA A 12 11.30 -34.92 23.20
C ALA A 12 11.23 -34.71 24.72
N ASP A 13 11.11 -33.48 25.18
CA ASP A 13 10.73 -33.15 26.54
C ASP A 13 9.99 -31.80 26.51
N GLY A 14 8.77 -31.80 27.04
CA GLY A 14 7.87 -30.65 27.09
C GLY A 14 8.34 -29.51 28.02
N ALA A 15 9.62 -29.23 28.05
CA ALA A 15 10.19 -28.09 28.73
C ALA A 15 9.84 -26.81 27.97
N ILE A 16 9.08 -25.92 28.57
CA ILE A 16 8.88 -24.55 28.11
C ILE A 16 10.26 -23.92 27.93
N ARG A 17 10.64 -23.60 26.69
CA ARG A 17 11.87 -22.86 26.44
C ARG A 17 11.69 -21.45 26.98
N ASP A 18 12.51 -21.06 27.95
CA ASP A 18 12.66 -19.67 28.36
C ASP A 18 13.30 -18.90 27.20
N TYR A 19 12.49 -18.10 26.51
CA TYR A 19 13.00 -17.20 25.46
C TYR A 19 13.67 -16.00 26.11
N LEU A 20 14.98 -15.93 26.01
CA LEU A 20 15.74 -14.75 26.42
C LEU A 20 15.67 -13.71 25.30
N TYR A 21 15.11 -12.55 25.63
CA TYR A 21 15.16 -11.40 24.74
C TYR A 21 16.63 -10.96 24.55
N SER A 22 17.15 -11.18 23.35
CA SER A 22 18.48 -10.71 22.96
C SER A 22 18.35 -9.82 21.71
N THR A 23 19.03 -8.70 21.72
CA THR A 23 19.18 -7.85 20.52
C THR A 23 20.24 -8.37 19.57
N GLN A 24 20.97 -9.42 19.95
CA GLN A 24 22.13 -9.95 19.21
C GLN A 24 21.90 -11.37 18.68
N GLU A 25 20.99 -12.14 19.26
CA GLU A 25 20.71 -13.52 18.84
C GLU A 25 19.33 -13.61 18.20
N VAL A 26 19.26 -14.34 17.09
CA VAL A 26 18.01 -14.57 16.34
C VAL A 26 17.50 -15.98 16.67
N GLU A 27 16.47 -16.10 17.48
CA GLU A 27 15.91 -17.39 17.87
C GLU A 27 14.84 -17.92 16.90
N PHE A 28 14.17 -17.02 16.15
CA PHE A 28 13.10 -17.38 15.22
C PHE A 28 13.46 -17.05 13.78
N GLN A 29 13.00 -17.87 12.85
CA GLN A 29 13.17 -17.59 11.42
C GLN A 29 12.55 -16.25 11.02
N ILE A 30 11.42 -15.87 11.64
CA ILE A 30 10.77 -14.59 11.38
C ILE A 30 11.63 -13.41 11.81
N GLU A 31 12.36 -13.51 12.89
CA GLU A 31 13.29 -12.46 13.35
C GLU A 31 14.43 -12.27 12.38
N SER A 32 15.00 -13.38 11.88
CA SER A 32 16.03 -13.35 10.84
C SER A 32 15.52 -12.68 9.57
N TYR A 33 14.31 -13.02 9.15
CA TYR A 33 13.67 -12.40 7.99
C TYR A 33 13.43 -10.91 8.19
N LEU A 34 12.88 -10.51 9.34
CA LEU A 34 12.60 -9.11 9.65
C LEU A 34 13.88 -8.28 9.76
N ARG A 35 14.94 -8.84 10.35
CA ARG A 35 16.25 -8.19 10.41
C ARG A 35 16.83 -8.00 9.02
N TYR A 36 16.83 -9.05 8.20
CA TYR A 36 17.28 -8.97 6.82
C TYR A 36 16.51 -7.88 6.01
N GLN A 37 15.19 -7.82 6.16
CA GLN A 37 14.38 -6.80 5.50
C GLN A 37 14.71 -5.39 6.02
N GLY A 38 14.93 -5.25 7.32
CA GLY A 38 15.32 -3.98 7.94
C GLY A 38 16.70 -3.50 7.45
N ASP A 39 17.68 -4.37 7.43
CA ASP A 39 19.02 -4.06 6.95
C ASP A 39 18.99 -3.65 5.47
N LYS A 40 18.31 -4.44 4.64
CA LYS A 40 18.13 -4.14 3.23
C LYS A 40 17.40 -2.82 2.99
N PHE A 41 16.37 -2.52 3.78
CA PHE A 41 15.64 -1.25 3.69
C PHE A 41 16.53 -0.07 4.06
N SER A 42 17.36 -0.21 5.10
CA SER A 42 18.25 0.87 5.56
C SER A 42 19.36 1.22 4.56
N GLU A 43 19.70 0.32 3.63
CA GLU A 43 20.64 0.60 2.54
C GLU A 43 20.05 1.54 1.47
N TYR A 44 18.72 1.53 1.30
CA TYR A 44 18.03 2.27 0.24
C TYR A 44 17.29 3.49 0.75
N PHE A 45 16.98 3.54 2.06
CA PHE A 45 16.10 4.56 2.59
C PHE A 45 16.65 5.18 3.87
N ASP A 46 16.84 6.49 3.87
CA ASP A 46 17.24 7.22 5.07
C ASP A 46 16.10 7.27 6.10
N ALA A 47 16.42 6.96 7.36
CA ALA A 47 15.45 6.91 8.44
C ALA A 47 14.74 8.26 8.69
N ASN A 48 15.44 9.38 8.54
CA ASN A 48 14.84 10.71 8.69
C ASN A 48 13.86 11.01 7.57
N THR A 49 14.20 10.61 6.35
CA THR A 49 13.30 10.71 5.19
C THR A 49 12.05 9.86 5.40
N TYR A 50 12.21 8.62 5.92
CA TYR A 50 11.07 7.77 6.26
C TYR A 50 10.13 8.43 7.28
N LEU A 51 10.68 8.97 8.37
CA LEU A 51 9.91 9.68 9.40
C LEU A 51 9.22 10.93 8.83
N LEU A 52 9.89 11.68 7.96
CA LEU A 52 9.32 12.87 7.34
C LEU A 52 8.13 12.51 6.44
N ILE A 53 8.28 11.50 5.58
CA ILE A 53 7.22 11.05 4.69
C ILE A 53 6.05 10.49 5.49
N THR A 54 6.31 9.67 6.52
CA THR A 54 5.27 9.13 7.41
C THR A 54 4.46 10.26 8.04
N ARG A 55 5.14 11.27 8.60
CA ARG A 55 4.46 12.45 9.17
C ARG A 55 3.67 13.22 8.11
N ALA A 56 4.22 13.40 6.92
CA ALA A 56 3.53 14.09 5.85
C ALA A 56 2.22 13.37 5.46
N LEU A 57 2.25 12.03 5.41
CA LEU A 57 1.06 11.21 5.16
C LEU A 57 0.04 11.28 6.31
N ASP A 58 0.51 11.21 7.57
CA ASP A 58 -0.35 11.26 8.75
C ASP A 58 -1.09 12.61 8.91
N TYR A 59 -0.44 13.70 8.51
CA TYR A 59 -1.00 15.05 8.61
C TYR A 59 -1.68 15.51 7.31
N PHE A 60 -1.60 14.74 6.24
CA PHE A 60 -2.23 15.10 4.98
C PHE A 60 -3.76 14.97 5.08
N ASP A 61 -4.41 16.11 5.09
CA ASP A 61 -5.87 16.22 5.06
C ASP A 61 -6.28 17.39 4.16
N PRO A 62 -6.61 17.12 2.90
CA PRO A 62 -7.00 18.18 1.96
C PRO A 62 -8.29 18.90 2.35
N ALA A 63 -9.15 18.26 3.12
CA ALA A 63 -10.41 18.86 3.57
C ALA A 63 -10.25 19.78 4.78
N ARG A 64 -9.13 19.70 5.49
CA ARG A 64 -8.89 20.46 6.74
C ARG A 64 -9.09 21.98 6.58
N ALA A 65 -8.54 22.55 5.51
CA ALA A 65 -8.67 23.98 5.22
C ALA A 65 -10.11 24.38 4.81
N HIS A 66 -10.99 23.40 4.56
CA HIS A 66 -12.36 23.56 4.13
C HIS A 66 -13.36 23.05 5.18
N GLY A 67 -12.99 23.07 6.45
CA GLY A 67 -13.85 22.63 7.55
C GLY A 67 -14.22 21.14 7.51
N GLY A 68 -13.35 20.30 6.94
CA GLY A 68 -13.61 18.87 6.75
C GLY A 68 -14.44 18.54 5.50
N ASN A 69 -14.70 19.49 4.64
CA ASN A 69 -15.54 19.30 3.44
C ASN A 69 -14.64 18.97 2.23
N LEU A 70 -14.56 17.68 1.88
CA LEU A 70 -13.76 17.19 0.75
C LEU A 70 -14.29 17.69 -0.60
N THR A 71 -15.61 17.87 -0.74
CA THR A 71 -16.21 18.40 -1.97
C THR A 71 -15.74 19.83 -2.25
N GLN A 72 -15.68 20.68 -1.21
CA GLN A 72 -15.11 22.03 -1.34
C GLN A 72 -13.61 21.99 -1.65
N ALA A 73 -12.86 21.10 -1.01
CA ALA A 73 -11.42 20.94 -1.27
C ALA A 73 -11.13 20.57 -2.73
N LEU A 74 -11.96 19.74 -3.33
CA LEU A 74 -11.82 19.26 -4.72
C LEU A 74 -12.52 20.16 -5.76
N ALA A 75 -13.24 21.19 -5.35
CA ALA A 75 -13.97 22.07 -6.27
C ALA A 75 -13.08 22.72 -7.36
N PRO A 76 -11.82 23.13 -7.09
CA PRO A 76 -10.94 23.69 -8.11
C PRO A 76 -10.42 22.68 -9.13
N ALA A 77 -10.54 21.38 -8.86
CA ALA A 77 -10.02 20.34 -9.75
C ALA A 77 -10.84 20.30 -11.05
N THR A 78 -10.18 20.38 -12.20
CA THR A 78 -10.80 20.38 -13.53
C THR A 78 -10.42 19.19 -14.40
N ALA A 79 -9.53 18.33 -13.92
CA ALA A 79 -9.09 17.14 -14.63
C ALA A 79 -10.22 16.10 -14.78
N LYS A 80 -10.02 15.17 -15.69
CA LYS A 80 -10.75 13.90 -15.75
C LYS A 80 -10.07 12.90 -14.85
N PHE A 81 -10.84 12.11 -14.13
CA PHE A 81 -10.32 11.22 -13.10
C PHE A 81 -10.61 9.76 -13.41
N LEU A 82 -9.61 8.92 -13.24
CA LEU A 82 -9.78 7.49 -13.05
C LEU A 82 -9.32 7.12 -11.66
N LEU A 83 -10.23 6.61 -10.83
CA LEU A 83 -9.89 6.02 -9.55
C LEU A 83 -10.03 4.51 -9.66
N VAL A 84 -9.00 3.80 -9.21
CA VAL A 84 -9.04 2.34 -9.09
C VAL A 84 -8.68 1.98 -7.65
N SER A 85 -9.44 1.09 -7.05
CA SER A 85 -9.14 0.52 -5.74
C SER A 85 -9.17 -1.01 -5.79
N PHE A 86 -8.51 -1.63 -4.83
CA PHE A 86 -8.44 -3.08 -4.70
C PHE A 86 -9.11 -3.53 -3.42
N SER A 87 -9.92 -4.58 -3.47
CA SER A 87 -10.80 -4.99 -2.36
C SER A 87 -10.05 -5.24 -1.04
N THR A 88 -8.83 -5.74 -1.12
CA THR A 88 -8.00 -6.07 0.05
C THR A 88 -6.96 -5.02 0.42
N ASP A 89 -6.93 -3.87 -0.28
CA ASP A 89 -6.04 -2.77 0.08
C ASP A 89 -6.50 -2.14 1.40
N TRP A 90 -5.77 -2.46 2.48
CA TRP A 90 -6.06 -1.92 3.81
C TRP A 90 -5.42 -0.55 4.04
N ARG A 91 -4.41 -0.18 3.24
CA ARG A 91 -3.70 1.11 3.35
C ARG A 91 -4.48 2.22 2.67
N PHE A 92 -4.92 1.98 1.42
CA PHE A 92 -5.80 2.88 0.66
C PHE A 92 -7.15 2.20 0.41
N ALA A 93 -7.86 1.96 1.50
CA ALA A 93 -9.09 1.18 1.48
C ALA A 93 -10.12 1.73 0.47
N PRO A 94 -10.87 0.86 -0.23
CA PRO A 94 -11.88 1.26 -1.20
C PRO A 94 -12.88 2.30 -0.69
N ALA A 95 -13.18 2.28 0.61
CA ALA A 95 -14.04 3.28 1.24
C ALA A 95 -13.51 4.72 1.03
N ARG A 96 -12.19 4.93 1.13
CA ARG A 96 -11.58 6.25 0.92
C ARG A 96 -11.64 6.67 -0.55
N SER A 97 -11.43 5.74 -1.47
CA SER A 97 -11.61 5.99 -2.90
C SER A 97 -13.04 6.40 -3.22
N ARG A 98 -14.04 5.73 -2.65
CA ARG A 98 -15.45 6.09 -2.82
C ARG A 98 -15.81 7.48 -2.26
N GLU A 99 -15.18 7.93 -1.17
CA GLU A 99 -15.33 9.29 -0.65
C GLU A 99 -14.84 10.34 -1.67
N ILE A 100 -13.68 10.10 -2.28
CA ILE A 100 -13.13 10.97 -3.34
C ILE A 100 -14.06 10.99 -4.55
N VAL A 101 -14.52 9.82 -5.00
CA VAL A 101 -15.45 9.71 -6.13
C VAL A 101 -16.74 10.50 -5.86
N LYS A 102 -17.31 10.35 -4.67
CA LYS A 102 -18.51 11.08 -4.27
C LYS A 102 -18.29 12.59 -4.34
N ALA A 103 -17.19 13.09 -3.77
CA ALA A 103 -16.87 14.52 -3.78
C ALA A 103 -16.65 15.07 -5.21
N LEU A 104 -16.04 14.27 -6.09
CA LEU A 104 -15.86 14.64 -7.52
C LEU A 104 -17.20 14.67 -8.26
N LEU A 105 -18.10 13.71 -8.01
CA LEU A 105 -19.46 13.67 -8.60
C LEU A 105 -20.30 14.87 -8.13
N GLU A 106 -20.23 15.23 -6.84
CA GLU A 106 -20.91 16.42 -6.31
C GLU A 106 -20.44 17.71 -7.00
N ASN A 107 -19.17 17.76 -7.38
CA ASN A 107 -18.58 18.84 -8.19
C ASN A 107 -18.85 18.69 -9.70
N ARG A 108 -19.63 17.69 -10.13
CA ARG A 108 -19.93 17.39 -11.55
C ARG A 108 -18.67 17.19 -12.39
N ARG A 109 -17.65 16.52 -11.82
CA ARG A 109 -16.42 16.19 -12.55
C ARG A 109 -16.58 14.91 -13.34
N ASP A 110 -15.83 14.81 -14.44
CA ASP A 110 -15.71 13.55 -15.19
C ASP A 110 -14.86 12.59 -14.35
N VAL A 111 -15.51 11.60 -13.74
CA VAL A 111 -14.86 10.61 -12.89
C VAL A 111 -15.32 9.19 -13.27
N SER A 112 -14.35 8.33 -13.47
CA SER A 112 -14.54 6.88 -13.63
C SER A 112 -14.01 6.17 -12.38
N TYR A 113 -14.72 5.16 -11.91
CA TYR A 113 -14.32 4.37 -10.76
C TYR A 113 -14.43 2.88 -11.03
N ALA A 114 -13.40 2.14 -10.63
CA ALA A 114 -13.41 0.68 -10.63
C ALA A 114 -12.87 0.15 -9.30
N GLU A 115 -13.56 -0.84 -8.73
CA GLU A 115 -13.08 -1.61 -7.59
C GLU A 115 -12.75 -3.03 -8.07
N ILE A 116 -11.49 -3.41 -7.95
CA ILE A 116 -10.97 -4.70 -8.42
C ILE A 116 -10.87 -5.64 -7.23
N ASP A 117 -11.50 -6.79 -7.33
CA ASP A 117 -11.35 -7.84 -6.33
C ASP A 117 -10.00 -8.54 -6.49
N ALA A 118 -9.06 -8.27 -5.58
CA ALA A 118 -7.70 -8.81 -5.63
C ALA A 118 -7.20 -9.15 -4.22
N PRO A 119 -6.60 -10.34 -4.01
CA PRO A 119 -6.16 -10.80 -2.68
C PRO A 119 -4.75 -10.32 -2.30
N HIS A 120 -4.18 -9.34 -3.00
CA HIS A 120 -2.76 -8.97 -2.88
C HIS A 120 -2.50 -7.72 -2.03
N GLY A 121 -3.52 -7.23 -1.31
CA GLY A 121 -3.39 -6.06 -0.47
C GLY A 121 -3.01 -4.80 -1.24
N HIS A 122 -2.16 -3.97 -0.62
CA HIS A 122 -1.75 -2.70 -1.21
C HIS A 122 -0.96 -2.85 -2.52
N ASP A 123 -0.15 -3.91 -2.65
CA ASP A 123 0.73 -4.11 -3.80
C ASP A 123 0.00 -4.65 -5.05
N ALA A 124 -1.32 -4.84 -4.99
CA ALA A 124 -2.12 -5.37 -6.10
C ALA A 124 -1.95 -4.56 -7.40
N PHE A 125 -1.73 -3.24 -7.31
CA PHE A 125 -1.52 -2.38 -8.49
C PHE A 125 -0.18 -2.62 -9.21
N LEU A 126 0.78 -3.30 -8.56
CA LEU A 126 2.07 -3.67 -9.14
C LEU A 126 2.01 -4.99 -9.91
N LEU A 127 0.91 -5.74 -9.78
CA LEU A 127 0.75 -7.05 -10.37
C LEU A 127 0.00 -6.97 -11.70
N GLU A 128 0.27 -7.93 -12.58
CA GLU A 128 -0.42 -8.06 -13.86
C GLU A 128 -1.83 -8.66 -13.67
N ASP A 129 -2.80 -7.85 -13.24
CA ASP A 129 -4.21 -8.22 -13.22
C ASP A 129 -4.88 -7.74 -14.53
N PRO A 130 -5.40 -8.67 -15.37
CA PRO A 130 -6.02 -8.32 -16.65
C PRO A 130 -7.22 -7.37 -16.50
N ARG A 131 -7.97 -7.44 -15.39
CA ARG A 131 -9.12 -6.56 -15.13
C ARG A 131 -8.64 -5.13 -14.87
N TYR A 132 -7.61 -4.99 -14.03
CA TYR A 132 -6.98 -3.70 -13.75
C TYR A 132 -6.42 -3.08 -15.03
N LEU A 133 -5.59 -3.83 -15.74
CA LEU A 133 -4.98 -3.37 -16.99
C LEU A 133 -6.04 -3.04 -18.06
N GLY A 134 -7.14 -3.81 -18.11
CA GLY A 134 -8.27 -3.56 -18.98
C GLY A 134 -8.97 -2.23 -18.68
N VAL A 135 -9.21 -1.93 -17.39
CA VAL A 135 -9.80 -0.65 -16.95
C VAL A 135 -8.91 0.53 -17.34
N VAL A 136 -7.61 0.44 -17.05
CA VAL A 136 -6.64 1.51 -17.39
C VAL A 136 -6.59 1.73 -18.89
N ARG A 137 -6.48 0.66 -19.69
CA ARG A 137 -6.45 0.73 -21.16
C ARG A 137 -7.71 1.38 -21.71
N SER A 138 -8.88 0.91 -21.33
CA SER A 138 -10.16 1.45 -21.82
C SER A 138 -10.34 2.92 -21.48
N TYR A 139 -9.90 3.33 -20.29
CA TYR A 139 -9.94 4.73 -19.89
C TYR A 139 -9.06 5.60 -20.79
N PHE A 140 -7.81 5.20 -21.04
CA PHE A 140 -6.91 5.97 -21.89
C PHE A 140 -7.30 5.93 -23.37
N GLU A 141 -7.87 4.84 -23.87
CA GLU A 141 -8.44 4.77 -25.21
C GLU A 141 -9.58 5.77 -25.39
N ARG A 142 -10.48 5.90 -24.41
CA ARG A 142 -11.52 6.92 -24.41
C ARG A 142 -10.93 8.32 -24.47
N ILE A 143 -9.95 8.62 -23.60
CA ILE A 143 -9.30 9.93 -23.57
C ILE A 143 -8.62 10.24 -24.93
N ALA A 144 -7.93 9.26 -25.51
CA ALA A 144 -7.28 9.44 -26.82
C ALA A 144 -8.31 9.75 -27.91
N GLN A 145 -9.44 9.06 -27.95
CA GLN A 145 -10.54 9.33 -28.89
C GLN A 145 -11.08 10.76 -28.73
N GLU A 146 -11.28 11.22 -27.51
CA GLU A 146 -11.78 12.58 -27.23
C GLU A 146 -10.80 13.69 -27.66
N LEU A 147 -9.49 13.41 -27.60
CA LEU A 147 -8.45 14.36 -28.05
C LEU A 147 -8.31 14.44 -29.56
N HIS A 148 -8.79 13.44 -30.29
CA HIS A 148 -8.74 13.38 -31.75
C HIS A 148 -10.08 13.69 -32.43
N ALA A 149 -11.12 13.97 -31.64
CA ALA A 149 -12.44 14.33 -32.13
C ALA A 149 -12.61 15.86 -32.20
#